data_521934542a546eefff272191356af93b
#
_entry.id   521934542a546eefff272191356af93b
#
_cell.length_a   1.000
_cell.length_b   1.000
_cell.length_c   1.000
_cell.angle_alpha   90.00
_cell.angle_beta   90.00
_cell.angle_gamma   90.00
#
_symmetry.space_group_name_H-M   'P 1'
#
loop_
_entity.id
_entity.type
_entity.pdbx_description
1 polymer ?
#
loop_
_entity_poly.entity_id
_entity_poly.type
_entity_poly.pdbx_seq_one_letter_code
_entity_poly.pdbx_strand_id
1 'polypeptide(L)'
;MAGDDEETLDYIAEILEIVAETSGVEVEVVVDEEDGTIMAEYLGKGDELAVLIGHHGQSLDAIQHLAHRMAFRGMDERKPLSLNAAGYRERRATALHAVADQAAEAAVRDGRPVLLDPMGAQERKLVHEYLKTRFDVETYSEGQEPSRRLVVAPVVS
;
A
#
# COMPACT_ATOMS: atom_id res chain seq x y z
N MET A 1 -4.59 3.85 30.70
CA MET A 1 -4.02 3.01 29.64
C MET A 1 -5.10 2.38 28.78
N ALA A 2 -5.98 1.54 29.27
CA ALA A 2 -7.06 0.99 28.42
C ALA A 2 -8.05 2.05 27.89
N GLY A 3 -8.31 3.12 28.63
CA GLY A 3 -9.19 4.22 28.19
C GLY A 3 -8.56 5.10 27.09
N ASP A 4 -7.25 5.31 27.16
CA ASP A 4 -6.54 6.14 26.18
C ASP A 4 -6.43 5.43 24.81
N ASP A 5 -6.35 4.09 24.82
CA ASP A 5 -6.30 3.29 23.59
C ASP A 5 -7.67 3.30 22.87
N GLU A 6 -8.78 3.13 23.61
CA GLU A 6 -10.14 3.16 23.06
C GLU A 6 -10.47 4.54 22.46
N GLU A 7 -10.13 5.62 23.17
CA GLU A 7 -10.28 6.98 22.66
C GLU A 7 -9.47 7.23 21.37
N THR A 8 -8.28 6.65 21.27
CA THR A 8 -7.45 6.77 20.07
C THR A 8 -8.06 6.02 18.88
N LEU A 9 -8.60 4.81 19.10
CA LEU A 9 -9.28 4.05 18.04
C LEU A 9 -10.55 4.78 17.56
N ASP A 10 -11.35 5.31 18.47
CA ASP A 10 -12.55 6.08 18.16
C ASP A 10 -12.20 7.35 17.36
N TYR A 11 -11.14 8.04 17.74
CA TYR A 11 -10.69 9.23 17.04
C TYR A 11 -10.20 8.93 15.61
N ILE A 12 -9.47 7.81 15.44
CA ILE A 12 -9.07 7.34 14.10
C ILE A 12 -10.31 7.01 13.26
N ALA A 13 -11.29 6.31 13.82
CA ALA A 13 -12.52 5.98 13.12
C ALA A 13 -13.26 7.27 12.68
N GLU A 14 -13.35 8.27 13.55
CA GLU A 14 -13.97 9.56 13.22
C GLU A 14 -13.24 10.27 12.07
N ILE A 15 -11.91 10.32 12.08
CA ILE A 15 -11.13 10.91 10.99
C ILE A 15 -11.43 10.20 9.68
N LEU A 16 -11.43 8.86 9.67
CA LEU A 16 -11.67 8.07 8.47
C LEU A 16 -13.08 8.23 7.94
N GLU A 17 -14.08 8.30 8.82
CA GLU A 17 -15.48 8.58 8.47
C GLU A 17 -15.65 9.96 7.83
N ILE A 18 -15.03 11.00 8.40
CA ILE A 18 -15.06 12.37 7.87
C ILE A 18 -14.44 12.43 6.48
N VAL A 19 -13.32 11.75 6.27
CA VAL A 19 -12.66 11.69 4.95
C VAL A 19 -13.56 11.03 3.92
N ALA A 20 -14.20 9.92 4.25
CA ALA A 20 -15.11 9.21 3.36
C ALA A 20 -16.36 10.07 3.04
N GLU A 21 -17.00 10.64 4.04
CA GLU A 21 -18.16 11.49 3.90
C GLU A 21 -17.87 12.74 3.05
N THR A 22 -16.74 13.41 3.32
CA THR A 22 -16.30 14.58 2.55
C THR A 22 -15.97 14.23 1.10
N SER A 23 -15.54 12.99 0.85
CA SER A 23 -15.30 12.47 -0.49
C SER A 23 -16.57 12.00 -1.21
N GLY A 24 -17.72 12.09 -0.56
CA GLY A 24 -19.01 11.67 -1.11
C GLY A 24 -19.21 10.16 -1.17
N VAL A 25 -18.53 9.41 -0.31
CA VAL A 25 -18.54 7.94 -0.29
C VAL A 25 -19.22 7.44 0.98
N GLU A 26 -20.23 6.60 0.83
CA GLU A 26 -20.89 5.92 1.94
C GLU A 26 -20.18 4.58 2.19
N VAL A 27 -19.50 4.47 3.31
CA VAL A 27 -18.76 3.28 3.70
C VAL A 27 -18.89 3.03 5.19
N GLU A 28 -18.70 1.80 5.59
CA GLU A 28 -18.49 1.43 6.98
C GLU A 28 -16.99 1.51 7.30
N VAL A 29 -16.64 2.04 8.46
CA VAL A 29 -15.28 2.09 8.96
C VAL A 29 -15.17 1.15 10.15
N VAL A 30 -14.21 0.26 10.09
CA VAL A 30 -13.86 -0.65 11.20
C VAL A 30 -12.44 -0.34 11.64
N VAL A 31 -12.23 -0.14 12.94
CA VAL A 31 -10.91 0.09 13.53
C VAL A 31 -10.75 -0.84 14.72
N ASP A 32 -9.64 -1.56 14.76
CA ASP A 32 -9.30 -2.50 15.83
C ASP A 32 -7.79 -2.50 16.08
N GLU A 33 -7.35 -3.14 17.13
CA GLU A 33 -5.92 -3.30 17.42
C GLU A 33 -5.54 -4.77 17.46
N GLU A 34 -4.52 -5.13 16.69
CA GLU A 34 -3.95 -6.47 16.65
C GLU A 34 -2.43 -6.39 16.85
N ASP A 35 -1.93 -7.08 17.86
CA ASP A 35 -0.49 -7.18 18.14
C ASP A 35 0.25 -5.82 18.18
N GLY A 36 -0.37 -4.80 18.77
CA GLY A 36 0.21 -3.46 18.88
C GLY A 36 0.15 -2.63 17.60
N THR A 37 -0.54 -3.11 16.56
CA THR A 37 -0.80 -2.37 15.33
C THR A 37 -2.29 -2.04 15.24
N ILE A 38 -2.61 -0.82 14.92
CA ILE A 38 -3.99 -0.40 14.65
C ILE A 38 -4.34 -0.81 13.23
N MET A 39 -5.38 -1.63 13.11
CA MET A 39 -5.91 -2.10 11.84
C MET A 39 -7.21 -1.36 11.54
N ALA A 40 -7.23 -0.63 10.45
CA ALA A 40 -8.40 0.10 9.99
C ALA A 40 -8.82 -0.35 8.60
N GLU A 41 -10.11 -0.40 8.35
CA GLU A 41 -10.63 -0.83 7.05
C GLU A 41 -11.88 -0.04 6.66
N TYR A 42 -11.91 0.38 5.41
CA TYR A 42 -13.12 0.82 4.74
C TYR A 42 -13.84 -0.41 4.15
N LEU A 43 -15.06 -0.63 4.57
CA LEU A 43 -15.94 -1.67 4.05
C LEU A 43 -17.01 -1.06 3.15
N GLY A 44 -17.14 -1.56 1.95
CA GLY A 44 -18.10 -1.07 0.97
C GLY A 44 -17.97 -1.77 -0.36
N LYS A 45 -18.71 -1.31 -1.35
CA LYS A 45 -18.64 -1.85 -2.70
C LYS A 45 -17.43 -1.30 -3.44
N GLY A 46 -16.81 -2.11 -4.31
CA GLY A 46 -15.57 -1.77 -4.99
C GLY A 46 -15.57 -0.45 -5.74
N ASP A 47 -16.65 -0.13 -6.44
CA ASP A 47 -16.77 1.11 -7.21
C ASP A 47 -16.83 2.36 -6.31
N GLU A 48 -17.47 2.25 -5.15
CA GLU A 48 -17.56 3.33 -4.17
C GLU A 48 -16.22 3.60 -3.49
N LEU A 49 -15.43 2.55 -3.26
CA LEU A 49 -14.12 2.64 -2.62
C LEU A 49 -13.02 3.19 -3.53
N ALA A 50 -13.22 3.23 -4.85
CA ALA A 50 -12.21 3.66 -5.82
C ALA A 50 -11.67 5.07 -5.53
N VAL A 51 -12.52 5.99 -5.07
CA VAL A 51 -12.12 7.36 -4.69
C VAL A 51 -11.17 7.35 -3.49
N LEU A 52 -11.44 6.51 -2.49
CA LEU A 52 -10.63 6.40 -1.28
C LEU A 52 -9.32 5.64 -1.51
N ILE A 53 -9.31 4.72 -2.46
CA ILE A 53 -8.11 3.96 -2.84
C ILE A 53 -7.18 4.83 -3.69
N GLY A 54 -7.72 5.48 -4.72
CA GLY A 54 -6.96 6.25 -5.70
C GLY A 54 -6.09 5.40 -6.61
N HIS A 55 -5.28 6.06 -7.42
CA HIS A 55 -4.36 5.38 -8.34
C HIS A 55 -3.30 4.58 -7.56
N HIS A 56 -3.26 3.28 -7.77
CA HIS A 56 -2.33 2.34 -7.09
C HIS A 56 -2.37 2.42 -5.55
N GLY A 57 -3.50 2.82 -4.96
CA GLY A 57 -3.63 2.97 -3.52
C GLY A 57 -3.01 4.25 -2.93
N GLN A 58 -2.64 5.22 -3.77
CA GLN A 58 -1.97 6.45 -3.32
C GLN A 58 -2.85 7.29 -2.40
N SER A 59 -4.16 7.39 -2.69
CA SER A 59 -5.10 8.09 -1.80
C SER A 59 -5.23 7.37 -0.47
N LEU A 60 -5.30 6.05 -0.50
CA LEU A 60 -5.37 5.23 0.72
C LEU A 60 -4.12 5.41 1.60
N ASP A 61 -2.94 5.44 1.00
CA ASP A 61 -1.68 5.70 1.70
C ASP A 61 -1.64 7.10 2.31
N ALA A 62 -2.13 8.10 1.59
CA ALA A 62 -2.21 9.48 2.08
C ALA A 62 -3.19 9.62 3.26
N ILE A 63 -4.35 8.97 3.18
CA ILE A 63 -5.35 8.95 4.26
C ILE A 63 -4.77 8.26 5.49
N GLN A 64 -4.11 7.13 5.33
CA GLN A 64 -3.43 6.41 6.42
C GLN A 64 -2.40 7.31 7.11
N HIS A 65 -1.55 7.97 6.35
CA HIS A 65 -0.53 8.85 6.88
C HIS A 65 -1.13 10.03 7.65
N LEU A 66 -2.16 10.66 7.09
CA LEU A 66 -2.85 11.78 7.74
C LEU A 66 -3.51 11.35 9.04
N ALA A 67 -4.27 10.27 9.01
CA ALA A 67 -4.97 9.75 10.19
C ALA A 67 -3.98 9.39 11.31
N HIS A 68 -2.87 8.74 10.97
CA HIS A 68 -1.81 8.43 11.92
C HIS A 68 -1.21 9.70 12.55
N ARG A 69 -0.87 10.69 11.73
CA ARG A 69 -0.30 11.94 12.23
C ARG A 69 -1.25 12.73 13.11
N MET A 70 -2.54 12.73 12.79
CA MET A 70 -3.56 13.41 13.59
C MET A 70 -3.78 12.70 14.92
N ALA A 71 -3.94 11.37 14.89
CA ALA A 71 -4.22 10.57 16.08
C ALA A 71 -3.09 10.62 17.12
N PHE A 72 -1.84 10.61 16.66
CA PHE A 72 -0.67 10.59 17.55
C PHE A 72 0.05 11.94 17.69
N ARG A 73 -0.66 13.01 17.38
CA ARG A 73 -0.09 14.37 17.51
C ARG A 73 0.25 14.69 18.97
N GLY A 74 1.53 14.97 19.22
CA GLY A 74 2.02 15.33 20.56
C GLY A 74 2.18 14.15 21.52
N MET A 75 2.03 12.92 21.03
CA MET A 75 2.27 11.71 21.80
C MET A 75 3.71 11.20 21.60
N ASP A 76 4.32 10.72 22.69
CA ASP A 76 5.67 10.13 22.65
C ASP A 76 5.63 8.70 22.10
N GLU A 77 4.62 7.93 22.47
CA GLU A 77 4.38 6.59 21.96
C GLU A 77 3.38 6.62 20.81
N ARG A 78 3.75 5.96 19.71
CA ARG A 78 2.93 5.88 18.50
C ARG A 78 2.81 4.45 18.04
N LYS A 79 1.58 3.96 17.93
CA LYS A 79 1.31 2.65 17.35
C LYS A 79 1.26 2.75 15.83
N PRO A 80 1.79 1.75 15.09
CA PRO A 80 1.61 1.70 13.65
C PRO A 80 0.11 1.64 13.30
N LEU A 81 -0.26 2.27 12.18
CA LEU A 81 -1.60 2.21 11.62
C LEU A 81 -1.53 1.61 10.22
N SER A 82 -2.34 0.59 9.97
CA SER A 82 -2.55 0.02 8.65
C SER A 82 -3.99 0.25 8.21
N LEU A 83 -4.19 0.99 7.13
CA LEU A 83 -5.50 1.24 6.53
C LEU A 83 -5.65 0.43 5.24
N ASN A 84 -6.72 -0.32 5.13
CA ASN A 84 -7.11 -1.08 3.95
C ASN A 84 -8.52 -0.67 3.47
N ALA A 85 -8.89 -1.10 2.28
CA ALA A 85 -10.21 -0.88 1.71
C ALA A 85 -10.68 -2.16 1.01
N ALA A 86 -11.57 -2.91 1.66
CA ALA A 86 -12.16 -4.15 1.16
C ALA A 86 -11.12 -5.11 0.52
N GLY A 87 -10.01 -5.34 1.21
CA GLY A 87 -8.94 -6.25 0.75
C GLY A 87 -8.12 -5.72 -0.44
N TYR A 88 -8.12 -4.42 -0.70
CA TYR A 88 -7.39 -3.83 -1.83
C TYR A 88 -5.89 -4.15 -1.79
N ARG A 89 -5.24 -4.02 -0.62
CA ARG A 89 -3.78 -4.20 -0.51
C ARG A 89 -3.35 -5.61 -0.90
N GLU A 90 -4.11 -6.61 -0.53
CA GLU A 90 -3.86 -8.01 -0.87
C GLU A 90 -4.05 -8.27 -2.37
N ARG A 91 -5.11 -7.73 -2.96
CA ARG A 91 -5.34 -7.83 -4.42
C ARG A 91 -4.25 -7.10 -5.21
N ARG A 92 -3.82 -5.94 -4.74
CA ARG A 92 -2.74 -5.17 -5.38
C ARG A 92 -1.42 -5.92 -5.33
N ALA A 93 -1.06 -6.50 -4.18
CA ALA A 93 0.14 -7.32 -4.03
C ALA A 93 0.11 -8.53 -4.99
N THR A 94 -1.00 -9.23 -5.10
CA THR A 94 -1.17 -10.34 -6.04
C THR A 94 -0.99 -9.89 -7.50
N ALA A 95 -1.57 -8.76 -7.88
CA ALA A 95 -1.40 -8.19 -9.21
C ALA A 95 0.05 -7.81 -9.50
N LEU A 96 0.76 -7.22 -8.54
CA LEU A 96 2.17 -6.88 -8.67
C LEU A 96 3.07 -8.12 -8.78
N HIS A 97 2.77 -9.19 -8.05
CA HIS A 97 3.48 -10.46 -8.21
C HIS A 97 3.31 -11.04 -9.62
N ALA A 98 2.11 -10.98 -10.18
CA ALA A 98 1.86 -11.43 -11.55
C ALA A 98 2.64 -10.61 -12.59
N VAL A 99 2.66 -9.28 -12.42
CA VAL A 99 3.45 -8.37 -13.27
C VAL A 99 4.95 -8.69 -13.15
N ALA A 100 5.44 -8.94 -11.94
CA ALA A 100 6.82 -9.32 -11.68
C ALA A 100 7.21 -10.63 -12.40
N ASP A 101 6.37 -11.65 -12.31
CA ASP A 101 6.61 -12.93 -12.97
C ASP A 101 6.66 -12.79 -14.50
N GLN A 102 5.71 -12.07 -15.09
CA GLN A 102 5.68 -11.80 -16.52
C GLN A 102 6.92 -11.04 -16.99
N ALA A 103 7.35 -10.03 -16.24
CA ALA A 103 8.54 -9.26 -16.55
C ALA A 103 9.82 -10.13 -16.45
N ALA A 104 9.92 -10.97 -15.44
CA ALA A 104 11.05 -11.88 -15.28
C ALA A 104 11.15 -12.90 -16.42
N GLU A 105 10.03 -13.51 -16.79
CA GLU A 105 9.97 -14.45 -17.92
C GLU A 105 10.34 -13.76 -19.25
N ALA A 106 9.83 -12.56 -19.49
CA ALA A 106 10.15 -11.78 -20.68
C ALA A 106 11.63 -11.39 -20.72
N ALA A 107 12.19 -10.94 -19.60
CA ALA A 107 13.59 -10.54 -19.52
C ALA A 107 14.53 -11.71 -19.84
N VAL A 108 14.26 -12.88 -19.28
CA VAL A 108 15.06 -14.10 -19.54
C VAL A 108 14.89 -14.58 -20.98
N ARG A 109 13.66 -14.64 -21.48
CA ARG A 109 13.37 -15.10 -22.85
C ARG A 109 14.01 -14.21 -23.91
N ASP A 110 13.91 -12.89 -23.74
CA ASP A 110 14.34 -11.92 -24.74
C ASP A 110 15.80 -11.46 -24.54
N GLY A 111 16.43 -11.87 -23.43
CA GLY A 111 17.80 -11.53 -23.08
C GLY A 111 18.04 -10.04 -22.85
N ARG A 112 17.04 -9.31 -22.43
CA ARG A 112 17.11 -7.85 -22.23
C ARG A 112 16.27 -7.38 -21.04
N PRO A 113 16.66 -6.25 -20.41
CA PRO A 113 15.90 -5.70 -19.31
C PRO A 113 14.46 -5.33 -19.68
N VAL A 114 13.54 -5.54 -18.76
CA VAL A 114 12.14 -5.11 -18.83
C VAL A 114 11.91 -4.00 -17.80
N LEU A 115 11.36 -2.89 -18.25
CA LEU A 115 11.01 -1.76 -17.40
C LEU A 115 9.55 -1.87 -16.99
N LEU A 116 9.29 -1.86 -15.68
CA LEU A 116 7.93 -1.81 -15.15
C LEU A 116 7.41 -0.37 -15.20
N ASP A 117 6.09 -0.24 -15.11
CA ASP A 117 5.46 1.07 -14.97
C ASP A 117 5.94 1.78 -13.70
N PRO A 118 5.97 3.11 -13.67
CA PRO A 118 6.29 3.86 -12.46
C PRO A 118 5.40 3.46 -11.29
N MET A 119 5.99 3.27 -10.13
CA MET A 119 5.28 2.90 -8.90
C MET A 119 5.98 3.48 -7.68
N GLY A 120 5.24 3.60 -6.57
CA GLY A 120 5.77 4.09 -5.31
C GLY A 120 6.86 3.19 -4.72
N ALA A 121 7.63 3.75 -3.81
CA ALA A 121 8.78 3.06 -3.19
C ALA A 121 8.39 1.74 -2.50
N GLN A 122 7.23 1.69 -1.85
CA GLN A 122 6.74 0.48 -1.18
C GLN A 122 6.40 -0.63 -2.17
N GLU A 123 5.77 -0.29 -3.31
CA GLU A 123 5.47 -1.26 -4.36
C GLU A 123 6.74 -1.76 -5.05
N ARG A 124 7.69 -0.87 -5.33
CA ARG A 124 9.00 -1.27 -5.86
C ARG A 124 9.73 -2.23 -4.94
N LYS A 125 9.68 -1.96 -3.63
CA LYS A 125 10.25 -2.86 -2.63
C LYS A 125 9.55 -4.22 -2.61
N LEU A 126 8.23 -4.25 -2.67
CA LEU A 126 7.46 -5.50 -2.72
C LEU A 126 7.85 -6.37 -3.90
N VAL A 127 7.93 -5.80 -5.11
CA VAL A 127 8.32 -6.52 -6.32
C VAL A 127 9.79 -6.99 -6.23
N HIS A 128 10.68 -6.13 -5.75
CA HIS A 128 12.09 -6.47 -5.56
C HIS A 128 12.26 -7.65 -4.59
N GLU A 129 11.62 -7.61 -3.43
CA GLU A 129 11.67 -8.70 -2.44
C GLU A 129 11.07 -10.00 -2.99
N TYR A 130 9.98 -9.91 -3.74
CA TYR A 130 9.35 -11.06 -4.39
C TYR A 130 10.29 -11.75 -5.39
N LEU A 131 10.99 -10.98 -6.23
CA LEU A 131 11.90 -11.52 -7.24
C LEU A 131 13.27 -11.94 -6.71
N LYS A 132 13.63 -11.62 -5.47
CA LYS A 132 14.89 -12.06 -4.85
C LYS A 132 15.07 -13.57 -4.79
N THR A 133 13.99 -14.33 -4.81
CA THR A 133 14.05 -15.79 -4.81
C THR A 133 14.46 -16.39 -6.15
N ARG A 134 14.46 -15.59 -7.21
CA ARG A 134 14.88 -16.01 -8.56
C ARG A 134 16.37 -15.77 -8.76
N PHE A 135 17.05 -16.72 -9.36
CA PHE A 135 18.49 -16.65 -9.68
C PHE A 135 18.77 -16.21 -11.12
N ASP A 136 17.74 -16.16 -11.95
CA ASP A 136 17.83 -15.85 -13.38
C ASP A 136 17.59 -14.37 -13.71
N VAL A 137 17.16 -13.59 -12.75
CA VAL A 137 16.95 -12.13 -12.88
C VAL A 137 17.52 -11.35 -11.70
N GLU A 138 17.83 -10.10 -11.96
CA GLU A 138 18.17 -9.10 -10.95
C GLU A 138 17.26 -7.88 -11.12
N THR A 139 17.06 -7.13 -10.06
CA THR A 139 16.19 -5.95 -10.06
C THR A 139 16.88 -4.74 -9.47
N TYR A 140 16.64 -3.60 -10.07
CA TYR A 140 17.08 -2.30 -9.56
C TYR A 140 16.07 -1.21 -9.94
N SER A 141 16.06 -0.13 -9.17
CA SER A 141 15.20 1.03 -9.46
C SER A 141 15.96 2.06 -10.29
N GLU A 142 15.28 2.69 -11.26
CA GLU A 142 15.82 3.81 -12.04
C GLU A 142 14.82 4.96 -12.16
N GLY A 143 15.32 6.14 -12.52
CA GLY A 143 14.52 7.34 -12.65
C GLY A 143 14.38 8.11 -11.34
N GLN A 144 13.60 9.18 -11.37
CA GLN A 144 13.32 10.05 -10.23
C GLN A 144 11.82 10.08 -9.93
N GLU A 145 11.49 10.23 -8.66
CA GLU A 145 10.07 10.40 -8.26
C GLU A 145 9.44 11.60 -8.98
N PRO A 146 8.18 11.54 -9.42
CA PRO A 146 7.23 10.42 -9.24
C PRO A 146 7.30 9.35 -10.34
N SER A 147 8.22 9.45 -11.30
CA SER A 147 8.34 8.54 -12.45
C SER A 147 9.33 7.39 -12.24
N ARG A 148 9.79 7.20 -11.00
CA ARG A 148 10.75 6.14 -10.66
C ARG A 148 10.11 4.76 -10.80
N ARG A 149 10.85 3.85 -11.44
CA ARG A 149 10.39 2.50 -11.80
C ARG A 149 11.38 1.43 -11.43
N LEU A 150 10.91 0.20 -11.40
CA LEU A 150 11.76 -0.98 -11.26
C LEU A 150 12.13 -1.53 -12.64
N VAL A 151 13.38 -1.96 -12.76
CA VAL A 151 13.89 -2.68 -13.93
C VAL A 151 14.14 -4.12 -13.52
N VAL A 152 13.68 -5.05 -14.33
CA VAL A 152 13.94 -6.50 -14.20
C VAL A 152 14.88 -6.90 -15.31
N ALA A 153 16.11 -7.26 -14.97
CA ALA A 153 17.15 -7.61 -15.92
C ALA A 153 17.51 -9.10 -15.82
N PRO A 154 17.78 -9.77 -16.95
CA PRO A 154 18.28 -11.14 -16.91
C PRO A 154 19.71 -11.16 -16.36
N VAL A 155 20.02 -12.16 -15.53
CA VAL A 155 21.39 -12.41 -15.11
C VAL A 155 22.14 -13.05 -16.28
N VAL A 156 23.18 -12.36 -16.75
CA VAL A 156 24.05 -12.86 -17.82
C VAL A 156 25.08 -13.77 -17.19
N SER A 157 25.10 -15.05 -17.56
CA SER A 157 26.12 -16.03 -17.17
C SER A 157 27.36 -15.98 -18.08
#